data_def21a2837444a78da60d3da7c87fcd5
#
_entry.id   def21a2837444a78da60d3da7c87fcd5
#
_cell.length_a   1.000
_cell.length_b   1.000
_cell.length_c   1.000
_cell.angle_alpha   90.00
_cell.angle_beta   90.00
_cell.angle_gamma   90.00
#
_symmetry.space_group_name_H-M   'P 1'
#
loop_
_entity.id
_entity.type
_entity.pdbx_description
1 polymer ?
#
loop_
_entity_poly.entity_id
_entity_poly.type
_entity_poly.pdbx_seq_one_letter_code
_entity_poly.pdbx_strand_id
1 'polypeptide(L)'
;MFCLQVSRPLSALQERWPLRLIQTERLATQLPPLTGSYGELKRLIKDRGLLNRRPLRALVRLLIIDALLVLSVALLLTVHIFWVQCLNALLLAFVSSQIGFNGHDAGHRQSSNSTRLNDLIGFLHGNLIIGMSFSWWMDKHNRHHARPNEIDSDPDIDIPMLTFTAEEAAEKRGLPRFIAAHQALFFFPLLALVAFDLQANSIRFLLQGKARYPKTEVALLLAHYVGYFGLLLIALPPWQALAFLVIHKAATGLYLGSVFAPNHKGMLIIEHGSEMDFLRRQVLTSRNVHAHPILDTWYGGLNYQIEHHLFPTMPRSSLAEAQRIIRTYCQQHTISYHETGMAQSYREILSYLHAIGAPLRLRPAAA
;
A
#
# COMPACT_ATOMS: atom_id res chain seq x y z
N MET A 1 1.39 -26.94 47.30
CA MET A 1 0.48 -27.75 46.48
C MET A 1 -0.51 -26.79 45.81
N PHE A 2 -0.16 -26.21 44.70
CA PHE A 2 -1.07 -25.61 43.72
C PHE A 2 -0.29 -25.50 42.39
N CYS A 3 -0.43 -26.48 41.59
CA CYS A 3 0.02 -26.49 40.16
C CYS A 3 -1.23 -26.60 39.32
N LEU A 4 -1.46 -25.61 38.45
CA LEU A 4 -2.26 -25.78 37.24
C LEU A 4 -1.97 -24.61 36.30
N GLN A 5 -0.86 -24.73 35.57
CA GLN A 5 -0.69 -24.04 34.28
C GLN A 5 -1.54 -24.78 33.25
N VAL A 6 -2.63 -24.16 32.82
CA VAL A 6 -3.32 -24.57 31.61
C VAL A 6 -2.74 -23.77 30.44
N SER A 7 -1.75 -24.33 29.79
CA SER A 7 -1.29 -23.91 28.47
C SER A 7 -2.42 -24.17 27.45
N ARG A 8 -3.13 -23.12 27.03
CA ARG A 8 -4.09 -23.23 25.91
C ARG A 8 -3.31 -23.44 24.61
N PRO A 9 -3.68 -24.41 23.79
CA PRO A 9 -2.99 -24.68 22.54
C PRO A 9 -3.16 -23.50 21.58
N LEU A 10 -2.09 -23.16 20.85
CA LEU A 10 -2.02 -22.11 19.84
C LEU A 10 -3.11 -22.22 18.74
N SER A 11 -3.64 -23.43 18.51
CA SER A 11 -4.75 -23.69 17.59
C SER A 11 -6.05 -22.98 17.96
N ALA A 12 -6.36 -22.82 19.24
CA ALA A 12 -7.58 -22.16 19.72
C ALA A 12 -7.56 -20.64 19.54
N LEU A 13 -6.38 -20.02 19.32
CA LEU A 13 -6.22 -18.60 19.01
C LEU A 13 -6.36 -18.33 17.51
N GLN A 14 -6.01 -19.29 16.65
CA GLN A 14 -6.12 -19.17 15.19
C GLN A 14 -7.56 -19.25 14.68
N GLU A 15 -8.43 -20.01 15.34
CA GLU A 15 -9.85 -20.12 14.96
C GLU A 15 -10.70 -18.89 15.34
N ARG A 16 -10.21 -18.02 16.22
CA ARG A 16 -10.98 -16.87 16.73
C ARG A 16 -10.78 -15.55 15.97
N TRP A 17 -9.75 -15.45 15.11
CA TRP A 17 -9.44 -14.19 14.45
C TRP A 17 -10.47 -13.76 13.38
N PRO A 18 -10.90 -14.65 12.45
CA PRO A 18 -11.98 -14.31 11.51
C PRO A 18 -13.29 -13.98 12.21
N LEU A 19 -13.63 -14.71 13.29
CA LEU A 19 -14.83 -14.47 14.09
C LEU A 19 -14.81 -13.11 14.83
N ARG A 20 -13.61 -12.66 15.27
CA ARG A 20 -13.47 -11.32 15.87
C ARG A 20 -13.67 -10.21 14.86
N LEU A 21 -13.20 -10.35 13.62
CA LEU A 21 -13.43 -9.36 12.55
C LEU A 21 -14.92 -9.26 12.20
N ILE A 22 -15.59 -10.39 12.02
CA ILE A 22 -17.04 -10.44 11.78
C ILE A 22 -17.83 -9.85 12.95
N GLN A 23 -17.41 -10.10 14.20
CA GLN A 23 -18.04 -9.48 15.38
C GLN A 23 -17.81 -7.97 15.45
N THR A 24 -16.61 -7.50 15.06
CA THR A 24 -16.28 -6.07 15.02
C THR A 24 -17.11 -5.36 13.96
N GLU A 25 -17.33 -5.99 12.81
CA GLU A 25 -18.21 -5.48 11.74
C GLU A 25 -19.64 -5.31 12.21
N ARG A 26 -20.24 -6.36 12.80
CA ARG A 26 -21.61 -6.30 13.33
C ARG A 26 -21.76 -5.24 14.43
N LEU A 27 -20.79 -5.10 15.32
CA LEU A 27 -20.78 -4.06 16.34
C LEU A 27 -20.57 -2.67 15.75
N ALA A 28 -19.69 -2.52 14.76
CA ALA A 28 -19.42 -1.22 14.13
C ALA A 28 -20.60 -0.69 13.31
N THR A 29 -21.37 -1.58 12.66
CA THR A 29 -22.56 -1.22 11.89
C THR A 29 -23.80 -0.98 12.78
N GLN A 30 -23.85 -1.55 13.99
CA GLN A 30 -24.98 -1.39 14.93
C GLN A 30 -24.83 -0.16 15.84
N LEU A 31 -23.64 0.43 15.93
CA LEU A 31 -23.46 1.63 16.73
C LEU A 31 -24.05 2.85 16.01
N PRO A 32 -24.79 3.73 16.74
CA PRO A 32 -25.31 4.95 16.12
C PRO A 32 -24.15 5.79 15.57
N PRO A 33 -24.38 6.55 14.47
CA PRO A 33 -23.36 7.45 13.93
C PRO A 33 -22.80 8.36 15.03
N LEU A 34 -21.46 8.48 15.10
CA LEU A 34 -20.81 9.41 16.03
C LEU A 34 -20.96 10.82 15.44
N THR A 35 -22.11 11.46 15.67
CA THR A 35 -22.36 12.81 15.19
C THR A 35 -21.32 13.79 15.75
N GLY A 36 -20.59 14.47 14.87
CA GLY A 36 -19.59 15.49 15.20
C GLY A 36 -18.19 14.99 15.54
N SER A 37 -17.97 13.69 15.71
CA SER A 37 -16.70 13.12 16.20
C SER A 37 -15.50 13.39 15.28
N TYR A 38 -15.63 13.23 13.94
CA TYR A 38 -14.55 13.55 13.01
C TYR A 38 -14.25 15.05 12.96
N GLY A 39 -15.27 15.91 13.04
CA GLY A 39 -15.12 17.36 13.06
C GLY A 39 -14.34 17.85 14.30
N GLU A 40 -14.58 17.23 15.45
CA GLU A 40 -13.84 17.50 16.68
C GLU A 40 -12.38 17.07 16.58
N LEU A 41 -12.12 15.83 16.17
CA LEU A 41 -10.78 15.33 15.93
C LEU A 41 -10.01 16.22 14.94
N LYS A 42 -10.64 16.64 13.84
CA LYS A 42 -10.04 17.54 12.86
C LYS A 42 -9.67 18.90 13.45
N ARG A 43 -10.48 19.46 14.37
CA ARG A 43 -10.13 20.68 15.09
C ARG A 43 -8.89 20.46 15.96
N LEU A 44 -8.86 19.42 16.78
CA LEU A 44 -7.70 19.08 17.61
C LEU A 44 -6.39 18.99 16.81
N ILE A 45 -6.43 18.31 15.66
CA ILE A 45 -5.28 18.15 14.76
C ILE A 45 -4.89 19.50 14.12
N LYS A 46 -5.86 20.31 13.72
CA LYS A 46 -5.63 21.62 13.11
C LYS A 46 -5.04 22.61 14.12
N ASP A 47 -5.57 22.65 15.33
CA ASP A 47 -5.14 23.58 16.39
C ASP A 47 -3.69 23.30 16.84
N ARG A 48 -3.23 22.05 16.68
CA ARG A 48 -1.82 21.67 16.87
C ARG A 48 -0.93 21.97 15.66
N GLY A 49 -1.47 22.54 14.59
CA GLY A 49 -0.73 22.88 13.36
C GLY A 49 -0.19 21.67 12.58
N LEU A 50 -0.72 20.46 12.83
CA LEU A 50 -0.21 19.21 12.23
C LEU A 50 -0.56 19.08 10.74
N LEU A 51 -1.52 19.87 10.25
CA LEU A 51 -1.87 19.97 8.83
C LEU A 51 -1.01 20.99 8.07
N ASN A 52 -0.15 21.74 8.75
CA ASN A 52 0.72 22.72 8.13
C ASN A 52 1.79 22.03 7.28
N ARG A 53 1.86 22.37 6.00
CA ARG A 53 2.84 21.81 5.07
C ARG A 53 4.26 22.19 5.47
N ARG A 54 5.20 21.28 5.18
CA ARG A 54 6.63 21.44 5.51
C ARG A 54 7.48 21.28 4.24
N PRO A 55 7.40 22.24 3.30
CA PRO A 55 7.97 22.06 1.96
C PRO A 55 9.47 21.87 1.95
N LEU A 56 10.22 22.47 2.89
CA LEU A 56 11.67 22.25 2.98
C LEU A 56 12.02 20.79 3.33
N ARG A 57 11.28 20.17 4.25
CA ARG A 57 11.49 18.74 4.58
C ARG A 57 11.14 17.83 3.40
N ALA A 58 10.08 18.16 2.66
CA ALA A 58 9.73 17.45 1.44
C ALA A 58 10.81 17.59 0.38
N LEU A 59 11.33 18.80 0.15
CA LEU A 59 12.42 19.06 -0.80
C LEU A 59 13.70 18.28 -0.44
N VAL A 60 14.10 18.29 0.83
CA VAL A 60 15.29 17.52 1.27
C VAL A 60 15.14 16.05 0.97
N ARG A 61 13.96 15.45 1.24
CA ARG A 61 13.69 14.03 0.89
C ARG A 61 13.76 13.79 -0.62
N LEU A 62 13.13 14.65 -1.43
CA LEU A 62 13.20 14.58 -2.89
C LEU A 62 14.66 14.55 -3.35
N LEU A 63 15.46 15.53 -2.93
CA LEU A 63 16.86 15.66 -3.33
C LEU A 63 17.71 14.45 -2.91
N ILE A 64 17.51 13.90 -1.71
CA ILE A 64 18.24 12.71 -1.26
C ILE A 64 17.90 11.50 -2.15
N ILE A 65 16.64 11.28 -2.44
CA ILE A 65 16.21 10.13 -3.25
C ILE A 65 16.62 10.30 -4.72
N ASP A 66 16.53 11.51 -5.27
CA ASP A 66 16.98 11.79 -6.63
C ASP A 66 18.52 11.68 -6.74
N ALA A 67 19.28 12.05 -5.71
CA ALA A 67 20.73 11.81 -5.66
C ALA A 67 21.07 10.30 -5.65
N LEU A 68 20.30 9.48 -4.93
CA LEU A 68 20.45 8.02 -4.96
C LEU A 68 20.09 7.43 -6.33
N LEU A 69 19.10 8.01 -7.04
CA LEU A 69 18.80 7.64 -8.42
C LEU A 69 19.98 7.93 -9.33
N VAL A 70 20.54 9.13 -9.25
CA VAL A 70 21.73 9.52 -10.02
C VAL A 70 22.90 8.58 -9.72
N LEU A 71 23.13 8.24 -8.46
CA LEU A 71 24.15 7.26 -8.07
C LEU A 71 23.90 5.89 -8.70
N SER A 72 22.66 5.39 -8.68
CA SER A 72 22.32 4.10 -9.30
C SER A 72 22.55 4.12 -10.82
N VAL A 73 22.20 5.20 -11.50
CA VAL A 73 22.46 5.37 -12.95
C VAL A 73 23.97 5.47 -13.21
N ALA A 74 24.72 6.19 -12.40
CA ALA A 74 26.18 6.27 -12.53
C ALA A 74 26.83 4.89 -12.35
N LEU A 75 26.41 4.11 -11.34
CA LEU A 75 26.88 2.72 -11.15
C LEU A 75 26.53 1.85 -12.34
N LEU A 76 25.34 2.00 -12.91
CA LEU A 76 24.91 1.24 -14.10
C LEU A 76 25.85 1.50 -15.29
N LEU A 77 26.24 2.76 -15.53
CA LEU A 77 27.02 3.17 -16.68
C LEU A 77 28.54 2.94 -16.53
N THR A 78 29.06 2.90 -15.30
CA THR A 78 30.51 2.89 -15.05
C THR A 78 31.04 1.58 -14.50
N VAL A 79 30.20 0.73 -13.90
CA VAL A 79 30.64 -0.53 -13.29
C VAL A 79 30.16 -1.71 -14.12
N HIS A 80 31.08 -2.52 -14.63
CA HIS A 80 30.77 -3.67 -15.51
C HIS A 80 30.84 -5.03 -14.79
N ILE A 81 30.77 -5.05 -13.47
CA ILE A 81 30.80 -6.27 -12.65
C ILE A 81 29.35 -6.73 -12.42
N PHE A 82 28.97 -7.91 -12.93
CA PHE A 82 27.61 -8.44 -12.88
C PHE A 82 26.98 -8.42 -11.47
N TRP A 83 27.70 -8.90 -10.46
CA TRP A 83 27.15 -8.96 -9.09
C TRP A 83 26.92 -7.57 -8.48
N VAL A 84 27.78 -6.59 -8.84
CA VAL A 84 27.55 -5.18 -8.46
C VAL A 84 26.29 -4.64 -9.14
N GLN A 85 26.02 -5.03 -10.40
CA GLN A 85 24.79 -4.63 -11.07
C GLN A 85 23.54 -5.31 -10.50
N CYS A 86 23.64 -6.55 -9.98
CA CYS A 86 22.54 -7.16 -9.23
C CYS A 86 22.23 -6.37 -7.93
N LEU A 87 23.26 -5.94 -7.19
CA LEU A 87 23.07 -5.08 -6.02
C LEU A 87 22.53 -3.69 -6.40
N ASN A 88 22.99 -3.13 -7.53
CA ASN A 88 22.48 -1.87 -8.05
C ASN A 88 21.00 -1.98 -8.46
N ALA A 89 20.55 -3.12 -9.01
CA ALA A 89 19.14 -3.36 -9.29
C ALA A 89 18.29 -3.37 -8.01
N LEU A 90 18.80 -3.91 -6.89
CA LEU A 90 18.14 -3.82 -5.59
C LEU A 90 18.13 -2.40 -5.03
N LEU A 91 19.25 -1.65 -5.18
CA LEU A 91 19.30 -0.23 -4.84
C LEU A 91 18.26 0.56 -5.64
N LEU A 92 18.21 0.34 -6.97
CA LEU A 92 17.23 1.00 -7.82
C LEU A 92 15.78 0.62 -7.45
N ALA A 93 15.52 -0.61 -7.00
CA ALA A 93 14.21 -1.01 -6.50
C ALA A 93 13.80 -0.23 -5.24
N PHE A 94 14.72 -0.07 -4.29
CA PHE A 94 14.52 0.78 -3.11
C PHE A 94 14.24 2.23 -3.52
N VAL A 95 15.09 2.80 -4.37
CA VAL A 95 14.98 4.18 -4.84
C VAL A 95 13.66 4.41 -5.60
N SER A 96 13.30 3.50 -6.51
CA SER A 96 12.02 3.58 -7.26
C SER A 96 10.82 3.58 -6.33
N SER A 97 10.83 2.76 -5.29
CA SER A 97 9.73 2.72 -4.31
C SER A 97 9.67 4.01 -3.49
N GLN A 98 10.80 4.57 -3.06
CA GLN A 98 10.86 5.86 -2.36
C GLN A 98 10.42 7.03 -3.25
N ILE A 99 10.74 6.99 -4.55
CA ILE A 99 10.24 7.94 -5.56
C ILE A 99 8.71 7.80 -5.67
N GLY A 100 8.17 6.57 -5.64
CA GLY A 100 6.74 6.31 -5.57
C GLY A 100 6.09 6.98 -4.36
N PHE A 101 6.70 6.89 -3.19
CA PHE A 101 6.20 7.57 -1.98
C PHE A 101 6.28 9.10 -2.08
N ASN A 102 7.28 9.66 -2.76
CA ASN A 102 7.32 11.10 -3.04
C ASN A 102 6.20 11.53 -4.00
N GLY A 103 5.92 10.73 -5.03
CA GLY A 103 4.77 10.91 -5.92
C GLY A 103 3.42 10.82 -5.19
N HIS A 104 3.30 9.87 -4.26
CA HIS A 104 2.15 9.71 -3.37
C HIS A 104 1.92 10.97 -2.52
N ASP A 105 2.95 11.49 -1.84
CA ASP A 105 2.86 12.72 -1.06
C ASP A 105 2.44 13.92 -1.93
N ALA A 106 2.98 14.00 -3.14
CA ALA A 106 2.61 15.05 -4.09
C ALA A 106 1.14 14.93 -4.52
N GLY A 107 0.66 13.71 -4.77
CA GLY A 107 -0.75 13.44 -5.05
C GLY A 107 -1.67 13.93 -3.94
N HIS A 108 -1.30 13.71 -2.69
CA HIS A 108 -2.00 14.22 -1.52
C HIS A 108 -1.72 15.69 -1.17
N ARG A 109 -1.00 16.42 -2.03
CA ARG A 109 -0.69 17.83 -1.82
C ARG A 109 0.15 18.11 -0.57
N GLN A 110 0.94 17.14 -0.13
CA GLN A 110 1.78 17.25 1.07
C GLN A 110 3.12 17.94 0.81
N SER A 111 3.65 17.88 -0.43
CA SER A 111 5.00 18.30 -0.76
C SER A 111 5.15 19.82 -0.88
N SER A 112 4.11 20.54 -1.34
CA SER A 112 4.14 21.98 -1.56
C SER A 112 2.77 22.64 -1.32
N ASN A 113 2.79 23.94 -1.08
CA ASN A 113 1.58 24.78 -1.06
C ASN A 113 1.00 25.00 -2.48
N SER A 114 1.82 24.84 -3.51
CA SER A 114 1.41 24.99 -4.91
C SER A 114 0.86 23.68 -5.46
N THR A 115 -0.39 23.67 -5.91
CA THR A 115 -1.00 22.51 -6.61
C THR A 115 -0.21 22.16 -7.87
N ARG A 116 0.23 23.18 -8.64
CA ARG A 116 1.01 22.96 -9.88
C ARG A 116 2.34 22.26 -9.60
N LEU A 117 3.02 22.66 -8.51
CA LEU A 117 4.28 22.02 -8.12
C LEU A 117 4.08 20.57 -7.66
N ASN A 118 3.01 20.29 -6.92
CA ASN A 118 2.67 18.91 -6.57
C ASN A 118 2.35 18.08 -7.83
N ASP A 119 1.58 18.62 -8.78
CA ASP A 119 1.30 17.93 -10.05
C ASP A 119 2.59 17.69 -10.85
N LEU A 120 3.51 18.65 -10.93
CA LEU A 120 4.79 18.50 -11.59
C LEU A 120 5.64 17.37 -10.94
N ILE A 121 5.73 17.37 -9.61
CA ILE A 121 6.41 16.29 -8.88
C ILE A 121 5.75 14.94 -9.21
N GLY A 122 4.42 14.86 -9.17
CA GLY A 122 3.68 13.64 -9.51
C GLY A 122 3.95 13.14 -10.94
N PHE A 123 3.94 14.02 -11.93
CA PHE A 123 4.25 13.66 -13.32
C PHE A 123 5.72 13.26 -13.51
N LEU A 124 6.67 13.98 -12.94
CA LEU A 124 8.09 13.63 -13.07
C LEU A 124 8.38 12.30 -12.36
N HIS A 125 7.98 12.13 -11.12
CA HIS A 125 8.26 10.92 -10.35
C HIS A 125 7.41 9.73 -10.81
N GLY A 126 6.12 9.92 -11.07
CA GLY A 126 5.23 8.86 -11.56
C GLY A 126 5.52 8.46 -13.00
N ASN A 127 5.29 9.37 -13.94
CA ASN A 127 5.35 9.04 -15.36
C ASN A 127 6.78 8.87 -15.87
N LEU A 128 7.66 9.85 -15.62
CA LEU A 128 9.00 9.86 -16.21
C LEU A 128 9.97 8.92 -15.50
N ILE A 129 9.99 8.87 -14.16
CA ILE A 129 11.02 8.12 -13.43
C ILE A 129 10.56 6.69 -13.13
N ILE A 130 9.30 6.45 -12.72
CA ILE A 130 8.81 5.10 -12.39
C ILE A 130 8.18 4.41 -13.59
N GLY A 131 7.66 5.17 -14.56
CA GLY A 131 6.93 4.63 -15.71
C GLY A 131 5.50 4.22 -15.40
N MET A 132 4.82 4.99 -14.57
CA MET A 132 3.44 4.77 -14.14
C MET A 132 2.61 6.06 -14.29
N SER A 133 1.43 5.98 -14.90
CA SER A 133 0.55 7.15 -15.08
C SER A 133 0.14 7.73 -13.72
N PHE A 134 0.46 8.99 -13.52
CA PHE A 134 0.05 9.72 -12.32
C PHE A 134 -1.47 9.92 -12.25
N SER A 135 -2.14 10.15 -13.39
CA SER A 135 -3.60 10.26 -13.43
C SER A 135 -4.28 8.94 -13.06
N TRP A 136 -3.76 7.80 -13.55
CA TRP A 136 -4.28 6.48 -13.17
C TRP A 136 -4.12 6.22 -11.66
N TRP A 137 -2.92 6.52 -11.15
CA TRP A 137 -2.66 6.34 -9.73
C TRP A 137 -3.59 7.21 -8.88
N MET A 138 -3.78 8.48 -9.25
CA MET A 138 -4.70 9.41 -8.56
C MET A 138 -6.15 8.90 -8.57
N ASP A 139 -6.64 8.40 -9.71
CA ASP A 139 -7.99 7.85 -9.82
C ASP A 139 -8.16 6.64 -8.89
N LYS A 140 -7.25 5.66 -9.01
CA LYS A 140 -7.25 4.45 -8.20
C LYS A 140 -7.16 4.76 -6.70
N HIS A 141 -6.21 5.59 -6.32
CA HIS A 141 -5.89 5.90 -4.94
C HIS A 141 -6.97 6.76 -4.25
N ASN A 142 -7.56 7.71 -4.96
CA ASN A 142 -8.67 8.49 -4.43
C ASN A 142 -9.93 7.63 -4.19
N ARG A 143 -10.21 6.63 -5.05
CA ARG A 143 -11.30 5.67 -4.81
C ARG A 143 -11.03 4.83 -3.59
N HIS A 144 -9.80 4.34 -3.43
CA HIS A 144 -9.38 3.61 -2.24
C HIS A 144 -9.57 4.45 -0.96
N HIS A 145 -9.07 5.70 -0.92
CA HIS A 145 -9.26 6.60 0.24
C HIS A 145 -10.72 6.91 0.56
N ALA A 146 -11.56 7.02 -0.47
CA ALA A 146 -12.99 7.28 -0.27
C ALA A 146 -13.69 6.11 0.42
N ARG A 147 -13.34 4.87 0.05
CA ARG A 147 -14.03 3.65 0.47
C ARG A 147 -13.07 2.48 0.68
N PRO A 148 -12.11 2.59 1.62
CA PRO A 148 -11.13 1.55 1.84
C PRO A 148 -11.80 0.24 2.29
N ASN A 149 -11.36 -0.88 1.71
CA ASN A 149 -11.88 -2.22 1.95
C ASN A 149 -13.40 -2.40 1.73
N GLU A 150 -14.05 -1.52 0.96
CA GLU A 150 -15.47 -1.71 0.60
C GLU A 150 -15.58 -2.52 -0.69
N ILE A 151 -16.37 -3.60 -0.66
CA ILE A 151 -16.63 -4.49 -1.79
C ILE A 151 -17.16 -3.66 -2.97
N ASP A 152 -16.76 -3.97 -4.20
CA ASP A 152 -17.12 -3.32 -5.47
C ASP A 152 -16.72 -1.82 -5.57
N SER A 153 -16.13 -1.24 -4.53
CA SER A 153 -15.76 0.20 -4.48
C SER A 153 -14.26 0.40 -4.39
N ASP A 154 -13.56 -0.42 -3.60
CA ASP A 154 -12.12 -0.31 -3.39
C ASP A 154 -11.33 -1.11 -4.44
N PRO A 155 -10.59 -0.45 -5.35
CA PRO A 155 -9.78 -1.15 -6.34
C PRO A 155 -8.58 -1.92 -5.74
N ASP A 156 -8.29 -1.75 -4.45
CA ASP A 156 -7.20 -2.45 -3.79
C ASP A 156 -7.59 -3.84 -3.28
N ILE A 157 -8.89 -4.15 -3.22
CA ILE A 157 -9.39 -5.49 -2.95
C ILE A 157 -9.96 -6.20 -4.19
N ASP A 158 -10.07 -5.51 -5.32
CA ASP A 158 -10.41 -6.12 -6.62
C ASP A 158 -9.13 -6.59 -7.33
N ILE A 159 -8.58 -7.72 -6.86
CA ILE A 159 -7.33 -8.30 -7.37
C ILE A 159 -7.64 -9.67 -8.00
N PRO A 160 -7.38 -9.89 -9.31
CA PRO A 160 -7.80 -11.10 -9.99
C PRO A 160 -7.31 -12.42 -9.37
N MET A 161 -6.11 -12.43 -8.76
CA MET A 161 -5.46 -13.63 -8.22
C MET A 161 -5.66 -13.84 -6.72
N LEU A 162 -6.15 -12.84 -5.99
CA LEU A 162 -6.43 -12.92 -4.56
C LEU A 162 -7.92 -12.74 -4.32
N THR A 163 -8.41 -13.25 -3.21
CA THR A 163 -9.80 -13.06 -2.76
C THR A 163 -9.82 -12.64 -1.30
N PHE A 164 -10.72 -11.74 -0.99
CA PHE A 164 -10.82 -11.17 0.37
C PHE A 164 -12.14 -11.54 1.06
N THR A 165 -13.06 -12.20 0.36
CA THR A 165 -14.28 -12.76 0.93
C THR A 165 -14.46 -14.23 0.53
N ALA A 166 -15.25 -14.97 1.31
CA ALA A 166 -15.56 -16.37 1.02
C ALA A 166 -16.43 -16.51 -0.24
N GLU A 167 -17.32 -15.54 -0.47
CA GLU A 167 -18.21 -15.45 -1.63
C GLU A 167 -17.40 -15.31 -2.90
N GLU A 168 -16.50 -14.32 -2.95
CA GLU A 168 -15.59 -14.11 -4.08
C GLU A 168 -14.73 -15.36 -4.34
N ALA A 169 -14.22 -16.00 -3.28
CA ALA A 169 -13.43 -17.23 -3.40
C ALA A 169 -14.23 -18.36 -4.05
N ALA A 170 -15.52 -18.51 -3.70
CA ALA A 170 -16.39 -19.55 -4.24
C ALA A 170 -16.66 -19.41 -5.75
N GLU A 171 -16.59 -18.18 -6.29
CA GLU A 171 -16.82 -17.89 -7.70
C GLU A 171 -15.61 -18.21 -8.59
N LYS A 172 -14.41 -18.26 -8.03
CA LYS A 172 -13.17 -18.54 -8.80
C LYS A 172 -13.21 -19.95 -9.42
N ARG A 173 -12.65 -20.07 -10.63
CA ARG A 173 -12.53 -21.32 -11.40
C ARG A 173 -11.11 -21.52 -11.93
N GLY A 174 -10.72 -22.74 -12.24
CA GLY A 174 -9.43 -23.06 -12.83
C GLY A 174 -8.22 -22.61 -12.00
N LEU A 175 -7.22 -22.05 -12.64
CA LEU A 175 -5.99 -21.57 -11.98
C LEU A 175 -6.24 -20.50 -10.90
N PRO A 176 -7.10 -19.46 -11.10
CA PRO A 176 -7.46 -18.53 -10.03
C PRO A 176 -8.04 -19.21 -8.78
N ARG A 177 -8.86 -20.25 -8.93
CA ARG A 177 -9.38 -21.03 -7.80
C ARG A 177 -8.27 -21.75 -7.03
N PHE A 178 -7.32 -22.35 -7.75
CA PHE A 178 -6.17 -23.03 -7.12
C PHE A 178 -5.31 -22.02 -6.35
N ILE A 179 -5.02 -20.85 -6.96
CA ILE A 179 -4.27 -19.79 -6.30
C ILE A 179 -5.02 -19.27 -5.08
N ALA A 180 -6.32 -18.98 -5.16
CA ALA A 180 -7.15 -18.54 -4.05
C ALA A 180 -7.20 -19.57 -2.91
N ALA A 181 -7.29 -20.88 -3.23
CA ALA A 181 -7.24 -21.95 -2.24
C ALA A 181 -5.93 -21.96 -1.42
N HIS A 182 -4.83 -21.54 -2.02
CA HIS A 182 -3.50 -21.53 -1.44
C HIS A 182 -2.88 -20.13 -1.35
N GLN A 183 -3.69 -19.08 -1.35
CA GLN A 183 -3.25 -17.69 -1.50
C GLN A 183 -2.26 -17.20 -0.42
N ALA A 184 -2.31 -17.76 0.79
CA ALA A 184 -1.32 -17.46 1.81
C ALA A 184 0.10 -17.91 1.39
N LEU A 185 0.24 -19.01 0.65
CA LEU A 185 1.52 -19.50 0.12
C LEU A 185 1.98 -18.65 -1.07
N PHE A 186 1.05 -18.27 -1.96
CA PHE A 186 1.35 -17.49 -3.15
C PHE A 186 1.48 -15.99 -2.88
N PHE A 187 1.18 -15.51 -1.68
CA PHE A 187 1.17 -14.09 -1.36
C PHE A 187 2.48 -13.38 -1.75
N PHE A 188 3.62 -13.79 -1.18
CA PHE A 188 4.91 -13.16 -1.50
C PHE A 188 5.36 -13.33 -2.95
N PRO A 189 5.25 -14.52 -3.59
CA PRO A 189 5.49 -14.66 -5.02
C PRO A 189 4.67 -13.71 -5.89
N LEU A 190 3.38 -13.49 -5.56
CA LEU A 190 2.53 -12.55 -6.29
C LEU A 190 2.95 -11.09 -6.08
N LEU A 191 3.46 -10.73 -4.90
CA LEU A 191 3.99 -9.38 -4.67
C LEU A 191 5.13 -9.02 -5.62
N ALA A 192 5.95 -9.98 -6.04
CA ALA A 192 7.02 -9.74 -7.02
C ALA A 192 6.49 -9.25 -8.39
N LEU A 193 5.22 -9.49 -8.69
CA LEU A 193 4.57 -9.06 -9.94
C LEU A 193 3.91 -7.67 -9.83
N VAL A 194 3.79 -7.09 -8.63
CA VAL A 194 3.05 -5.84 -8.39
C VAL A 194 3.58 -4.70 -9.24
N ALA A 195 4.91 -4.55 -9.40
CA ALA A 195 5.46 -3.45 -10.21
C ALA A 195 5.06 -3.55 -11.68
N PHE A 196 4.97 -4.78 -12.24
CA PHE A 196 4.49 -5.01 -13.60
C PHE A 196 2.99 -4.75 -13.73
N ASP A 197 2.21 -5.20 -12.74
CA ASP A 197 0.76 -4.99 -12.72
C ASP A 197 0.40 -3.50 -12.67
N LEU A 198 1.07 -2.73 -11.81
CA LEU A 198 0.88 -1.28 -11.72
C LEU A 198 1.18 -0.58 -13.05
N GLN A 199 2.27 -0.95 -13.74
CA GLN A 199 2.61 -0.39 -15.05
C GLN A 199 1.61 -0.81 -16.14
N ALA A 200 1.21 -2.08 -16.18
CA ALA A 200 0.24 -2.57 -17.14
C ALA A 200 -1.14 -1.90 -17.00
N ASN A 201 -1.65 -1.77 -15.78
CA ASN A 201 -2.92 -1.10 -15.51
C ASN A 201 -2.87 0.39 -15.83
N SER A 202 -1.73 1.04 -15.57
CA SER A 202 -1.46 2.43 -15.94
C SER A 202 -1.55 2.64 -17.46
N ILE A 203 -0.94 1.75 -18.25
CA ILE A 203 -1.00 1.80 -19.73
C ILE A 203 -2.44 1.56 -20.20
N ARG A 204 -3.15 0.56 -19.64
CA ARG A 204 -4.56 0.29 -19.98
C ARG A 204 -5.44 1.52 -19.73
N PHE A 205 -5.25 2.20 -18.62
CA PHE A 205 -6.00 3.42 -18.28
C PHE A 205 -5.79 4.55 -19.32
N LEU A 206 -4.55 4.73 -19.79
CA LEU A 206 -4.24 5.70 -20.84
C LEU A 206 -4.89 5.33 -22.17
N LEU A 207 -4.83 4.05 -22.55
CA LEU A 207 -5.47 3.54 -23.77
C LEU A 207 -7.00 3.69 -23.74
N GLN A 208 -7.61 3.70 -22.56
CA GLN A 208 -9.03 3.97 -22.34
C GLN A 208 -9.39 5.46 -22.45
N GLY A 209 -8.41 6.35 -22.65
CA GLY A 209 -8.64 7.79 -22.77
C GLY A 209 -9.06 8.50 -21.48
N LYS A 210 -8.83 7.87 -20.31
CA LYS A 210 -9.29 8.38 -18.98
C LYS A 210 -8.33 9.38 -18.35
N ALA A 211 -7.13 9.55 -18.86
CA ALA A 211 -6.13 10.44 -18.28
C ALA A 211 -6.51 11.91 -18.48
N ARG A 212 -6.25 12.72 -17.46
CA ARG A 212 -6.51 14.18 -17.50
C ARG A 212 -5.62 14.91 -18.52
N TYR A 213 -4.37 14.45 -18.70
CA TYR A 213 -3.38 15.03 -19.60
C TYR A 213 -2.77 13.96 -20.50
N PRO A 214 -3.55 13.28 -21.38
CA PRO A 214 -3.14 12.06 -22.04
C PRO A 214 -1.89 12.24 -22.91
N LYS A 215 -1.76 13.33 -23.67
CA LYS A 215 -0.58 13.60 -24.51
C LYS A 215 0.70 13.74 -23.68
N THR A 216 0.64 14.49 -22.59
CA THR A 216 1.78 14.70 -21.67
C THR A 216 2.19 13.38 -21.02
N GLU A 217 1.22 12.61 -20.52
CA GLU A 217 1.52 11.35 -19.84
C GLU A 217 2.08 10.30 -20.81
N VAL A 218 1.52 10.20 -21.99
CA VAL A 218 2.06 9.31 -23.05
C VAL A 218 3.50 9.69 -23.41
N ALA A 219 3.78 10.99 -23.60
CA ALA A 219 5.13 11.45 -23.93
C ALA A 219 6.13 11.13 -22.81
N LEU A 220 5.76 11.37 -21.54
CA LEU A 220 6.62 11.07 -20.39
C LEU A 220 6.83 9.56 -20.20
N LEU A 221 5.80 8.73 -20.42
CA LEU A 221 5.93 7.27 -20.34
C LEU A 221 6.79 6.73 -21.48
N LEU A 222 6.63 7.22 -22.70
CA LEU A 222 7.50 6.86 -23.81
C LEU A 222 8.95 7.23 -23.49
N ALA A 223 9.20 8.43 -22.97
CA ALA A 223 10.53 8.86 -22.55
C ALA A 223 11.08 7.94 -21.44
N HIS A 224 10.25 7.52 -20.47
CA HIS A 224 10.65 6.54 -19.45
C HIS A 224 11.08 5.21 -20.10
N TYR A 225 10.23 4.59 -20.90
CA TYR A 225 10.54 3.26 -21.45
C TYR A 225 11.73 3.29 -22.40
N VAL A 226 11.80 4.29 -23.28
CA VAL A 226 12.96 4.46 -24.17
C VAL A 226 14.23 4.72 -23.36
N GLY A 227 14.18 5.61 -22.36
CA GLY A 227 15.32 5.92 -21.49
C GLY A 227 15.75 4.72 -20.65
N TYR A 228 14.82 4.06 -19.98
CA TYR A 228 15.12 2.92 -19.10
C TYR A 228 15.70 1.73 -19.86
N PHE A 229 15.04 1.28 -20.93
CA PHE A 229 15.54 0.17 -21.75
C PHE A 229 16.79 0.56 -22.52
N GLY A 230 16.87 1.80 -23.02
CA GLY A 230 18.05 2.32 -23.69
C GLY A 230 19.28 2.31 -22.76
N LEU A 231 19.15 2.81 -21.54
CA LEU A 231 20.24 2.79 -20.55
C LEU A 231 20.68 1.36 -20.23
N LEU A 232 19.74 0.43 -20.03
CA LEU A 232 20.08 -0.97 -19.76
C LEU A 232 20.86 -1.61 -20.91
N LEU A 233 20.43 -1.41 -22.16
CA LEU A 233 21.04 -2.03 -23.32
C LEU A 233 22.38 -1.36 -23.72
N ILE A 234 22.59 -0.07 -23.38
CA ILE A 234 23.86 0.62 -23.56
C ILE A 234 24.89 0.15 -22.51
N ALA A 235 24.43 -0.04 -21.25
CA ALA A 235 25.33 -0.33 -20.13
C ALA A 235 25.66 -1.82 -19.97
N LEU A 236 24.76 -2.73 -20.38
CA LEU A 236 24.82 -4.15 -20.07
C LEU A 236 24.61 -5.03 -21.32
N PRO A 237 25.31 -6.18 -21.39
CA PRO A 237 24.95 -7.24 -22.34
C PRO A 237 23.47 -7.64 -22.18
N PRO A 238 22.76 -8.10 -23.24
CA PRO A 238 21.31 -8.34 -23.23
C PRO A 238 20.83 -9.25 -22.09
N TRP A 239 21.56 -10.33 -21.77
CA TRP A 239 21.20 -11.22 -20.67
C TRP A 239 21.36 -10.58 -19.29
N GLN A 240 22.38 -9.72 -19.09
CA GLN A 240 22.54 -8.97 -17.84
C GLN A 240 21.46 -7.88 -17.71
N ALA A 241 21.12 -7.21 -18.82
CA ALA A 241 20.01 -6.25 -18.87
C ALA A 241 18.68 -6.91 -18.47
N LEU A 242 18.42 -8.12 -18.98
CA LEU A 242 17.24 -8.89 -18.58
C LEU A 242 17.28 -9.28 -17.08
N ALA A 243 18.42 -9.76 -16.59
CA ALA A 243 18.58 -10.10 -15.17
C ALA A 243 18.38 -8.86 -14.29
N PHE A 244 18.97 -7.71 -14.64
CA PHE A 244 18.79 -6.43 -13.96
C PHE A 244 17.31 -6.01 -13.92
N LEU A 245 16.62 -6.06 -15.07
CA LEU A 245 15.19 -5.76 -15.17
C LEU A 245 14.35 -6.62 -14.24
N VAL A 246 14.57 -7.95 -14.27
CA VAL A 246 13.81 -8.89 -13.45
C VAL A 246 14.05 -8.63 -11.98
N ILE A 247 15.31 -8.50 -11.54
CA ILE A 247 15.67 -8.22 -10.14
C ILE A 247 15.06 -6.88 -9.70
N HIS A 248 15.23 -5.81 -10.50
CA HIS A 248 14.71 -4.49 -10.19
C HIS A 248 13.18 -4.51 -10.02
N LYS A 249 12.45 -5.03 -11.01
CA LYS A 249 10.98 -5.00 -10.99
C LYS A 249 10.39 -5.94 -9.92
N ALA A 250 10.94 -7.15 -9.76
CA ALA A 250 10.49 -8.08 -8.73
C ALA A 250 10.76 -7.51 -7.31
N ALA A 251 11.94 -6.96 -7.08
CA ALA A 251 12.28 -6.33 -5.79
C ALA A 251 11.42 -5.07 -5.51
N THR A 252 11.12 -4.25 -6.53
CA THR A 252 10.20 -3.12 -6.43
C THR A 252 8.79 -3.59 -6.04
N GLY A 253 8.29 -4.65 -6.71
CA GLY A 253 6.99 -5.22 -6.42
C GLY A 253 6.90 -5.79 -5.00
N LEU A 254 7.91 -6.56 -4.59
CA LEU A 254 8.02 -7.08 -3.22
C LEU A 254 8.07 -5.94 -2.20
N TYR A 255 8.83 -4.89 -2.48
CA TYR A 255 8.94 -3.76 -1.57
C TYR A 255 7.58 -3.02 -1.44
N LEU A 256 7.00 -2.57 -2.54
CA LEU A 256 5.71 -1.86 -2.51
C LEU A 256 4.61 -2.70 -1.89
N GLY A 257 4.50 -3.97 -2.29
CA GLY A 257 3.53 -4.89 -1.71
C GLY A 257 3.75 -5.14 -0.22
N SER A 258 5.02 -5.20 0.22
CA SER A 258 5.36 -5.34 1.64
C SER A 258 5.02 -4.10 2.49
N VAL A 259 4.90 -2.94 1.87
CA VAL A 259 4.47 -1.71 2.55
C VAL A 259 2.95 -1.59 2.56
N PHE A 260 2.28 -1.83 1.42
CA PHE A 260 0.84 -1.60 1.32
C PHE A 260 -0.02 -2.69 1.98
N ALA A 261 0.42 -3.95 1.92
CA ALA A 261 -0.37 -5.05 2.46
C ALA A 261 -0.60 -4.97 3.98
N PRO A 262 0.39 -4.65 4.83
CA PRO A 262 0.19 -4.51 6.27
C PRO A 262 -0.87 -3.49 6.66
N ASN A 263 -1.10 -2.51 5.80
CA ASN A 263 -1.95 -1.37 6.11
C ASN A 263 -3.45 -1.73 6.09
N HIS A 264 -3.87 -2.62 5.19
CA HIS A 264 -5.30 -2.91 4.96
C HIS A 264 -5.65 -4.39 4.92
N LYS A 265 -4.71 -5.27 4.48
CA LYS A 265 -5.03 -6.68 4.29
C LYS A 265 -5.22 -7.40 5.63
N GLY A 266 -6.35 -8.13 5.75
CA GLY A 266 -6.77 -8.75 7.00
C GLY A 266 -7.42 -7.78 7.99
N MET A 267 -7.73 -6.55 7.57
CA MET A 267 -8.59 -5.61 8.29
C MET A 267 -10.03 -5.78 7.87
N LEU A 268 -10.95 -5.05 8.54
CA LEU A 268 -12.38 -5.10 8.26
C LEU A 268 -12.66 -4.92 6.75
N ILE A 269 -13.44 -5.83 6.18
CA ILE A 269 -14.05 -5.69 4.86
C ILE A 269 -15.45 -5.15 5.05
N ILE A 270 -15.84 -4.15 4.27
CA ILE A 270 -17.12 -3.46 4.37
C ILE A 270 -17.99 -3.88 3.19
N GLU A 271 -19.25 -4.22 3.45
CA GLU A 271 -20.23 -4.51 2.41
C GLU A 271 -20.55 -3.25 1.59
N HIS A 272 -20.83 -3.45 0.31
CA HIS A 272 -21.20 -2.37 -0.60
C HIS A 272 -22.39 -1.56 -0.07
N GLY A 273 -22.29 -0.24 -0.08
CA GLY A 273 -23.36 0.66 0.35
C GLY A 273 -23.54 0.79 1.87
N SER A 274 -22.59 0.32 2.67
CA SER A 274 -22.62 0.51 4.13
C SER A 274 -22.65 1.99 4.51
N GLU A 275 -23.52 2.36 5.47
CA GLU A 275 -23.67 3.71 6.01
C GLU A 275 -22.69 4.02 7.17
N MET A 276 -21.60 3.26 7.29
CA MET A 276 -20.58 3.50 8.31
C MET A 276 -20.02 4.93 8.21
N ASP A 277 -19.92 5.63 9.35
CA ASP A 277 -19.36 6.97 9.40
C ASP A 277 -17.88 7.00 8.96
N PHE A 278 -17.44 8.17 8.46
CA PHE A 278 -16.09 8.36 7.92
C PHE A 278 -14.98 7.98 8.91
N LEU A 279 -15.09 8.40 10.18
CA LEU A 279 -14.05 8.15 11.18
C LEU A 279 -13.86 6.63 11.43
N ARG A 280 -14.96 5.91 11.70
CA ARG A 280 -14.91 4.46 11.91
C ARG A 280 -14.44 3.74 10.66
N ARG A 281 -14.93 4.13 9.48
CA ARG A 281 -14.51 3.53 8.20
C ARG A 281 -12.98 3.59 8.07
N GLN A 282 -12.38 4.77 8.20
CA GLN A 282 -10.94 4.94 8.02
C GLN A 282 -10.12 4.21 9.09
N VAL A 283 -10.57 4.21 10.35
CA VAL A 283 -9.85 3.57 11.46
C VAL A 283 -9.96 2.05 11.42
N LEU A 284 -11.15 1.50 11.18
CA LEU A 284 -11.39 0.05 11.28
C LEU A 284 -10.89 -0.73 10.06
N THR A 285 -10.79 -0.09 8.91
CA THR A 285 -10.24 -0.70 7.68
C THR A 285 -8.75 -0.56 7.55
N SER A 286 -8.09 0.16 8.47
CA SER A 286 -6.67 0.46 8.44
C SER A 286 -5.95 -0.09 9.67
N ARG A 287 -4.66 -0.40 9.51
CA ARG A 287 -3.78 -0.85 10.58
C ARG A 287 -2.48 -0.07 10.53
N ASN A 288 -1.98 0.34 11.71
CA ASN A 288 -0.66 0.91 11.84
C ASN A 288 0.39 -0.17 12.12
N VAL A 289 1.61 0.06 11.64
CA VAL A 289 2.80 -0.70 12.05
C VAL A 289 3.60 0.16 13.02
N HIS A 290 4.08 -0.45 14.12
CA HIS A 290 4.80 0.25 15.18
C HIS A 290 5.88 1.19 14.64
N ALA A 291 5.90 2.41 15.15
CA ALA A 291 6.86 3.44 14.79
C ALA A 291 8.30 3.03 15.14
N HIS A 292 9.22 3.20 14.17
CA HIS A 292 10.65 3.05 14.36
C HIS A 292 11.37 3.81 13.24
N PRO A 293 12.47 4.54 13.47
CA PRO A 293 13.11 5.38 12.45
C PRO A 293 13.41 4.66 11.13
N ILE A 294 13.84 3.40 11.19
CA ILE A 294 14.08 2.57 10.00
C ILE A 294 12.76 2.25 9.29
N LEU A 295 11.72 1.87 10.06
CA LEU A 295 10.42 1.52 9.49
C LEU A 295 9.71 2.77 8.94
N ASP A 296 9.78 3.90 9.61
CA ASP A 296 9.23 5.17 9.12
C ASP A 296 9.83 5.56 7.76
N THR A 297 11.15 5.30 7.57
CA THR A 297 11.81 5.48 6.29
C THR A 297 11.40 4.40 5.28
N TRP A 298 11.40 3.13 5.69
CA TRP A 298 11.03 2.00 4.84
C TRP A 298 9.60 2.12 4.32
N TYR A 299 8.65 2.43 5.18
CA TYR A 299 7.25 2.63 4.82
C TYR A 299 6.97 3.99 4.17
N GLY A 300 7.92 4.91 4.14
CA GLY A 300 7.68 6.26 3.68
C GLY A 300 6.62 6.99 4.50
N GLY A 301 6.47 6.66 5.78
CA GLY A 301 5.44 7.19 6.69
C GLY A 301 4.09 6.48 6.60
N LEU A 302 3.91 5.51 5.68
CA LEU A 302 2.66 4.77 5.54
C LEU A 302 2.45 3.70 6.63
N ASN A 303 3.42 3.50 7.54
CA ASN A 303 3.20 2.77 8.78
C ASN A 303 2.25 3.49 9.76
N TYR A 304 1.93 4.77 9.53
CA TYR A 304 0.89 5.55 10.18
C TYR A 304 -0.37 5.60 9.31
N GLN A 305 -0.89 4.45 8.91
CA GLN A 305 -1.93 4.36 7.89
C GLN A 305 -3.26 4.97 8.33
N ILE A 306 -3.64 4.80 9.58
CA ILE A 306 -4.87 5.37 10.15
C ILE A 306 -4.84 6.90 10.06
N GLU A 307 -3.72 7.52 10.44
CA GLU A 307 -3.51 8.97 10.37
C GLU A 307 -3.52 9.47 8.94
N HIS A 308 -2.88 8.71 8.05
CA HIS A 308 -2.83 9.03 6.63
C HIS A 308 -4.23 8.99 5.99
N HIS A 309 -5.04 7.99 6.30
CA HIS A 309 -6.41 7.88 5.79
C HIS A 309 -7.34 8.95 6.33
N LEU A 310 -7.23 9.28 7.62
CA LEU A 310 -8.02 10.36 8.24
C LEU A 310 -7.62 11.75 7.72
N PHE A 311 -6.34 11.97 7.47
CA PHE A 311 -5.78 13.27 7.09
C PHE A 311 -4.77 13.14 5.94
N PRO A 312 -5.20 12.78 4.73
CA PRO A 312 -4.27 12.48 3.63
C PRO A 312 -3.38 13.65 3.22
N THR A 313 -3.78 14.90 3.51
CA THR A 313 -2.96 16.09 3.26
C THR A 313 -1.91 16.37 4.34
N MET A 314 -1.88 15.60 5.44
CA MET A 314 -0.95 15.79 6.55
C MET A 314 0.48 15.41 6.12
N PRO A 315 1.49 16.28 6.33
CA PRO A 315 2.87 15.93 6.01
C PRO A 315 3.36 14.76 6.86
N ARG A 316 4.18 13.87 6.27
CA ARG A 316 4.76 12.70 6.98
C ARG A 316 5.38 13.06 8.33
N SER A 317 6.05 14.21 8.41
CA SER A 317 6.71 14.66 9.65
C SER A 317 5.76 15.00 10.80
N SER A 318 4.46 15.02 10.56
CA SER A 318 3.42 15.26 11.58
C SER A 318 2.70 13.98 12.01
N LEU A 319 2.86 12.87 11.27
CA LEU A 319 2.10 11.63 11.48
C LEU A 319 2.33 11.02 12.87
N ALA A 320 3.58 10.96 13.33
CA ALA A 320 3.91 10.40 14.65
C ALA A 320 3.29 11.18 15.83
N GLU A 321 3.16 12.51 15.70
CA GLU A 321 2.48 13.33 16.71
C GLU A 321 0.96 13.16 16.61
N ALA A 322 0.42 13.14 15.38
CA ALA A 322 -1.00 12.90 15.13
C ALA A 322 -1.45 11.54 15.65
N GLN A 323 -0.63 10.50 15.53
CA GLN A 323 -0.90 9.16 16.04
C GLN A 323 -1.27 9.17 17.52
N ARG A 324 -0.52 9.88 18.34
CA ARG A 324 -0.78 9.95 19.79
C ARG A 324 -2.15 10.55 20.08
N ILE A 325 -2.51 11.61 19.36
CA ILE A 325 -3.80 12.29 19.53
C ILE A 325 -4.94 11.40 19.04
N ILE A 326 -4.80 10.82 17.84
CA ILE A 326 -5.85 10.00 17.23
C ILE A 326 -6.08 8.71 18.02
N ARG A 327 -5.01 8.06 18.49
CA ARG A 327 -5.12 6.88 19.36
C ARG A 327 -5.89 7.20 20.65
N THR A 328 -5.55 8.30 21.34
CA THR A 328 -6.24 8.73 22.56
C THR A 328 -7.71 9.04 22.25
N TYR A 329 -7.97 9.73 21.15
CA TYR A 329 -9.33 10.05 20.71
C TYR A 329 -10.16 8.79 20.45
N CYS A 330 -9.60 7.81 19.72
CA CYS A 330 -10.25 6.53 19.45
C CYS A 330 -10.56 5.76 20.75
N GLN A 331 -9.63 5.76 21.73
CA GLN A 331 -9.85 5.14 23.05
C GLN A 331 -11.01 5.80 23.80
N GLN A 332 -11.08 7.14 23.82
CA GLN A 332 -12.16 7.90 24.47
C GLN A 332 -13.52 7.63 23.84
N HIS A 333 -13.57 7.37 22.54
CA HIS A 333 -14.81 7.10 21.79
C HIS A 333 -15.08 5.61 21.53
N THR A 334 -14.34 4.72 22.20
CA THR A 334 -14.51 3.26 22.07
C THR A 334 -14.38 2.77 20.61
N ILE A 335 -13.51 3.40 19.80
CA ILE A 335 -13.18 2.99 18.46
C ILE A 335 -11.93 2.10 18.53
N SER A 336 -12.00 0.88 17.98
CA SER A 336 -10.87 -0.04 17.95
C SER A 336 -9.75 0.52 17.07
N TYR A 337 -8.64 0.91 17.68
CA TYR A 337 -7.43 1.40 16.98
C TYR A 337 -6.40 0.28 16.93
N HIS A 338 -6.18 -0.28 15.72
CA HIS A 338 -5.28 -1.44 15.56
C HIS A 338 -3.87 -1.00 15.15
N GLU A 339 -2.91 -1.35 16.01
CA GLU A 339 -1.49 -1.13 15.79
C GLU A 339 -0.71 -2.38 16.21
N THR A 340 0.25 -2.80 15.39
CA THR A 340 1.00 -4.04 15.63
C THR A 340 2.42 -3.97 15.08
N GLY A 341 3.27 -4.93 15.45
CA GLY A 341 4.61 -5.07 14.85
C GLY A 341 4.55 -5.58 13.41
N MET A 342 5.56 -5.25 12.60
CA MET A 342 5.65 -5.65 11.19
C MET A 342 5.50 -7.19 11.01
N ALA A 343 6.22 -8.00 11.77
CA ALA A 343 6.11 -9.46 11.67
C ALA A 343 4.71 -9.98 12.04
N GLN A 344 4.07 -9.36 13.02
CA GLN A 344 2.71 -9.73 13.43
C GLN A 344 1.69 -9.33 12.36
N SER A 345 1.85 -8.16 11.69
CA SER A 345 0.97 -7.76 10.60
C SER A 345 0.96 -8.79 9.46
N TYR A 346 2.13 -9.33 9.10
CA TYR A 346 2.19 -10.40 8.09
C TYR A 346 1.56 -11.71 8.55
N ARG A 347 1.73 -12.10 9.82
CA ARG A 347 1.04 -13.27 10.36
C ARG A 347 -0.48 -13.12 10.27
N GLU A 348 -1.00 -11.93 10.57
CA GLU A 348 -2.42 -11.61 10.46
C GLU A 348 -2.91 -11.72 9.01
N ILE A 349 -2.17 -11.14 8.05
CA ILE A 349 -2.48 -11.23 6.62
C ILE A 349 -2.51 -12.67 6.15
N LEU A 350 -1.44 -13.44 6.42
CA LEU A 350 -1.33 -14.81 5.95
C LEU A 350 -2.39 -15.71 6.60
N SER A 351 -2.70 -15.50 7.89
CA SER A 351 -3.78 -16.22 8.58
C SER A 351 -5.14 -15.91 7.98
N TYR A 352 -5.40 -14.62 7.68
CA TYR A 352 -6.63 -14.18 7.03
C TYR A 352 -6.78 -14.81 5.64
N LEU A 353 -5.77 -14.68 4.78
CA LEU A 353 -5.78 -15.26 3.43
C LEU A 353 -5.91 -16.79 3.46
N HIS A 354 -5.28 -17.45 4.44
CA HIS A 354 -5.43 -18.87 4.65
C HIS A 354 -6.86 -19.26 5.01
N ALA A 355 -7.50 -18.50 5.89
CA ALA A 355 -8.89 -18.73 6.32
C ALA A 355 -9.88 -18.53 5.16
N ILE A 356 -9.76 -17.45 4.37
CA ILE A 356 -10.60 -17.19 3.20
C ILE A 356 -10.48 -18.31 2.16
N GLY A 357 -9.28 -18.86 1.93
CA GLY A 357 -9.07 -19.99 1.00
C GLY A 357 -9.51 -21.35 1.55
N ALA A 358 -9.82 -21.48 2.85
CA ALA A 358 -10.10 -22.78 3.49
C ALA A 358 -11.27 -23.56 2.85
N PRO A 359 -12.44 -22.95 2.53
CA PRO A 359 -13.56 -23.68 1.90
C PRO A 359 -13.18 -24.29 0.55
N LEU A 360 -12.24 -23.68 -0.19
CA LEU A 360 -11.81 -24.18 -1.50
C LEU A 360 -10.89 -25.42 -1.41
N ARG A 361 -10.26 -25.67 -0.24
CA ARG A 361 -9.41 -26.84 0.04
C ARG A 361 -10.19 -28.03 0.55
N LEU A 362 -11.36 -27.80 1.12
CA LEU A 362 -12.23 -28.88 1.56
C LEU A 362 -12.77 -29.60 0.32
N ARG A 363 -12.62 -30.91 0.25
CA ARG A 363 -13.34 -31.73 -0.76
C ARG A 363 -14.84 -31.53 -0.53
N PRO A 364 -15.67 -31.38 -1.59
CA PRO A 364 -17.11 -31.53 -1.40
C PRO A 364 -17.32 -32.86 -0.69
N ALA A 365 -18.08 -32.85 0.42
CA ALA A 365 -18.56 -34.11 0.97
C ALA A 365 -19.21 -34.87 -0.20
N ALA A 366 -18.75 -36.09 -0.42
CA ALA A 366 -19.34 -36.94 -1.46
C ALA A 366 -20.84 -37.04 -1.17
N ALA A 367 -21.64 -36.49 -2.11
CA ALA A 367 -23.07 -36.56 -2.05
C ALA A 367 -23.53 -37.98 -2.33
#